data_5f18fa63a6c4207ce1d516497a7f6962
#
_entry.id   5f18fa63a6c4207ce1d516497a7f6962
#
_cell.length_a   1.000
_cell.length_b   1.000
_cell.length_c   1.000
_cell.angle_alpha   90.00
_cell.angle_beta   90.00
_cell.angle_gamma   90.00
#
_symmetry.space_group_name_H-M   'P 1'
#
loop_
_entity.id
_entity.type
_entity.pdbx_description
1 polymer ?
#
loop_
_entity_poly.entity_id
_entity_poly.type
_entity_poly.pdbx_seq_one_letter_code
_entity_poly.pdbx_strand_id
1 'polypeptide(L)'
;MMDDRSVPPNIAALSQAGPVSTSAWQVLVKFVRDLTLFHTPDREAYATGVMEGHREAWLISGKTFRMSLTRQFLQDQGKAPPTQVLNDMVQALEAQAFGKSEQPVFYRVASLGDATYLDLAAAGRRVVKITADEWRLIEAPAVSFVRSGENHALSPPAAGGTLDPLRGLLNLASEEDWQLLVGWLIGACRAVGPYPILVLQGEQGTAKSTVAKMLKYLLDPSPALLRSCPRNEQDLFIAARHAHVLAFDNLSGLLPWQSDAFCRLATGGAFATRRLFSDGDEVILQAQRPVILNGIDNLMTRHDLIDRSIVLTFLPIPDSARRTDKEMWEHLTAIRPAVLGGLMTAVQSAMANRDRVVLSRLPRMADFAAWVTAAESGLGWEPETFLRAYGRNRDEAIELGLEASPIASHLRTLMDSLSFWNGTATELLEKIRSTMTETEQRARSMPQSPQELSKHLTRLASALRSIGIEVIGHRQGGTGQRLITITKRTESVVTVVTPVTSVPSADHSKPTESGVTAMCDKGDTCDTRPQGQPDQGYPLQIEGLGRLRREAVGRCTDCEELTSFAYNGVRVCGTHARLRAQVRPDQQK
;
A
#
# COMPACT_ATOMS: atom_id res chain seq x y z
N MET A 1 22.43 47.46 15.48
CA MET A 1 23.11 46.25 15.95
C MET A 1 22.57 45.12 15.13
N MET A 2 23.27 44.75 14.02
CA MET A 2 22.87 43.64 13.14
C MET A 2 23.47 42.38 13.69
N ASP A 3 22.60 41.43 13.87
CA ASP A 3 22.83 40.10 14.44
C ASP A 3 23.79 39.32 13.51
N ASP A 4 24.95 39.01 14.04
CA ASP A 4 26.01 38.21 13.42
C ASP A 4 25.52 36.76 13.35
N ARG A 5 24.77 36.40 12.27
CA ARG A 5 24.38 35.03 11.99
C ARG A 5 25.63 34.26 11.57
N SER A 6 26.29 33.70 12.56
CA SER A 6 27.41 32.79 12.42
C SER A 6 27.12 31.73 11.36
N VAL A 7 27.94 31.71 10.30
CA VAL A 7 28.03 30.63 9.31
C VAL A 7 28.07 29.30 10.05
N PRO A 8 27.21 28.32 9.72
CA PRO A 8 27.25 27.02 10.37
C PRO A 8 28.67 26.44 10.33
N PRO A 9 29.23 25.99 11.45
CA PRO A 9 30.66 25.63 11.56
C PRO A 9 31.15 24.57 10.57
N ASN A 10 30.26 23.84 9.93
CA ASN A 10 30.58 22.78 8.99
C ASN A 10 30.91 23.23 7.56
N ILE A 11 30.43 24.39 7.11
CA ILE A 11 30.75 24.90 5.77
C ILE A 11 32.02 25.77 5.82
N ALA A 12 32.35 26.40 6.95
CA ALA A 12 33.61 27.07 7.16
C ALA A 12 34.82 26.12 7.05
N ALA A 13 34.66 24.84 7.42
CA ALA A 13 35.73 23.83 7.27
C ALA A 13 36.04 23.48 5.79
N LEU A 14 35.07 23.64 4.87
CA LEU A 14 35.32 23.45 3.43
C LEU A 14 36.19 24.54 2.81
N SER A 15 36.30 25.71 3.45
CA SER A 15 37.14 26.82 2.95
C SER A 15 38.65 26.61 3.18
N GLN A 16 39.06 25.57 3.95
CA GLN A 16 40.47 25.33 4.32
C GLN A 16 41.14 24.16 3.61
N ALA A 17 40.47 23.47 2.67
CA ALA A 17 41.03 22.30 1.97
C ALA A 17 41.75 22.69 0.67
N GLY A 18 43.10 22.73 0.70
CA GLY A 18 44.10 22.53 -0.36
C GLY A 18 44.16 23.44 -1.59
N PRO A 19 45.23 23.39 -2.39
CA PRO A 19 45.55 24.35 -3.46
C PRO A 19 44.81 24.03 -4.79
N VAL A 20 43.51 24.10 -4.78
CA VAL A 20 42.70 24.16 -5.99
C VAL A 20 42.33 25.62 -6.18
N SER A 21 42.38 26.15 -7.41
CA SER A 21 42.13 27.58 -7.71
C SER A 21 41.14 28.19 -6.72
N THR A 22 41.66 28.80 -5.69
CA THR A 22 40.96 29.25 -4.46
C THR A 22 39.67 30.02 -4.77
N SER A 23 39.64 30.68 -5.93
CA SER A 23 38.48 31.44 -6.40
C SER A 23 37.30 30.56 -6.84
N ALA A 24 37.52 29.46 -7.58
CA ALA A 24 36.42 28.61 -8.07
C ALA A 24 35.73 27.81 -6.93
N TRP A 25 36.51 27.32 -5.98
CA TRP A 25 36.01 26.67 -4.76
C TRP A 25 35.17 27.63 -3.92
N GLN A 26 35.70 28.85 -3.66
CA GLN A 26 35.00 29.85 -2.88
C GLN A 26 33.67 30.29 -3.50
N VAL A 27 33.61 30.37 -4.83
CA VAL A 27 32.38 30.68 -5.56
C VAL A 27 31.35 29.55 -5.36
N LEU A 28 31.75 28.28 -5.48
CA LEU A 28 30.86 27.14 -5.23
C LEU A 28 30.41 27.09 -3.77
N VAL A 29 31.28 27.32 -2.80
CA VAL A 29 30.94 27.40 -1.37
C VAL A 29 29.83 28.43 -1.12
N LYS A 30 29.91 29.60 -1.79
CA LYS A 30 28.88 30.64 -1.68
C LYS A 30 27.47 30.12 -2.08
N PHE A 31 27.38 29.25 -3.10
CA PHE A 31 26.10 28.73 -3.56
C PHE A 31 25.54 27.62 -2.68
N VAL A 32 26.38 26.86 -1.98
CA VAL A 32 25.97 25.70 -1.19
C VAL A 32 25.85 25.97 0.31
N ARG A 33 26.36 27.12 0.79
CA ARG A 33 26.42 27.41 2.24
C ARG A 33 25.04 27.43 2.94
N ASP A 34 24.00 27.84 2.22
CA ASP A 34 22.64 27.98 2.76
C ASP A 34 21.79 26.72 2.52
N LEU A 35 22.38 25.66 1.95
CA LEU A 35 21.73 24.38 1.76
C LEU A 35 21.70 23.57 3.07
N THR A 36 20.57 22.96 3.37
CA THR A 36 20.46 21.97 4.45
C THR A 36 20.80 20.60 3.90
N LEU A 37 21.84 19.97 4.45
CA LEU A 37 22.29 18.63 4.07
C LEU A 37 21.64 17.58 4.96
N PHE A 38 21.28 16.44 4.39
CA PHE A 38 20.74 15.28 5.09
C PHE A 38 20.96 14.01 4.27
N HIS A 39 20.69 12.84 4.83
CA HIS A 39 20.66 11.58 4.09
C HIS A 39 19.34 10.87 4.29
N THR A 40 19.00 10.01 3.31
CA THR A 40 17.80 9.17 3.38
C THR A 40 18.09 7.87 4.15
N PRO A 41 17.04 7.11 4.59
CA PRO A 41 17.20 5.76 5.14
C PRO A 41 17.98 4.82 4.21
N ASP A 42 17.85 5.01 2.89
CA ASP A 42 18.58 4.25 1.86
C ASP A 42 20.05 4.72 1.71
N ARG A 43 20.52 5.59 2.63
CA ARG A 43 21.87 6.16 2.64
C ARG A 43 22.23 6.90 1.34
N GLU A 44 21.33 7.68 0.81
CA GLU A 44 21.58 8.63 -0.27
C GLU A 44 21.71 10.05 0.29
N ALA A 45 22.72 10.77 -0.15
CA ALA A 45 23.01 12.12 0.31
C ALA A 45 22.18 13.16 -0.45
N TYR A 46 21.44 13.99 0.27
CA TYR A 46 20.58 15.04 -0.27
C TYR A 46 20.94 16.42 0.26
N ALA A 47 20.66 17.43 -0.57
CA ALA A 47 20.69 18.83 -0.18
C ALA A 47 19.31 19.44 -0.43
N THR A 48 18.79 20.24 0.50
CA THR A 48 17.58 21.03 0.29
C THR A 48 17.84 22.50 0.56
N GLY A 49 17.23 23.36 -0.20
CA GLY A 49 17.41 24.80 -0.07
C GLY A 49 16.78 25.56 -1.23
N VAL A 50 17.09 26.84 -1.32
CA VAL A 50 16.66 27.70 -2.41
C VAL A 50 17.80 27.84 -3.41
N MET A 51 17.59 27.34 -4.62
CA MET A 51 18.47 27.58 -5.77
C MET A 51 17.61 28.13 -6.92
N GLU A 52 18.12 29.13 -7.63
CA GLU A 52 17.41 29.78 -8.74
C GLU A 52 16.00 30.29 -8.33
N GLY A 53 15.85 30.77 -7.08
CA GLY A 53 14.59 31.28 -6.55
C GLY A 53 13.58 30.22 -6.13
N HIS A 54 13.94 28.93 -6.16
CA HIS A 54 13.03 27.82 -5.84
C HIS A 54 13.61 26.90 -4.76
N ARG A 55 12.76 26.48 -3.82
CA ARG A 55 13.12 25.48 -2.81
C ARG A 55 12.94 24.08 -3.38
N GLU A 56 14.00 23.29 -3.38
CA GLU A 56 13.99 21.89 -3.84
C GLU A 56 14.86 21.00 -2.96
N ALA A 57 14.70 19.68 -3.13
CA ALA A 57 15.62 18.68 -2.65
C ALA A 57 16.33 18.02 -3.84
N TRP A 58 17.66 17.97 -3.78
CA TRP A 58 18.50 17.38 -4.83
C TRP A 58 19.30 16.22 -4.26
N LEU A 59 19.34 15.13 -5.00
CA LEU A 59 20.35 14.09 -4.80
C LEU A 59 21.72 14.72 -5.15
N ILE A 60 22.65 14.76 -4.19
CA ILE A 60 23.92 15.47 -4.34
C ILE A 60 24.77 14.86 -5.47
N SER A 61 24.81 13.52 -5.60
CA SER A 61 25.46 12.82 -6.72
C SER A 61 24.74 12.99 -8.06
N GLY A 62 23.50 13.50 -8.04
CA GLY A 62 22.63 13.56 -9.21
C GLY A 62 23.07 14.59 -10.26
N LYS A 63 22.74 14.30 -11.52
CA LYS A 63 23.03 15.18 -12.66
C LYS A 63 22.38 16.57 -12.50
N THR A 64 21.16 16.64 -11.98
CA THR A 64 20.42 17.90 -11.81
C THR A 64 21.13 18.84 -10.85
N PHE A 65 21.61 18.36 -9.71
CA PHE A 65 22.36 19.17 -8.75
C PHE A 65 23.65 19.73 -9.36
N ARG A 66 24.42 18.87 -10.03
CA ARG A 66 25.64 19.29 -10.74
C ARG A 66 25.37 20.35 -11.81
N MET A 67 24.31 20.19 -12.58
CA MET A 67 23.89 21.16 -13.59
C MET A 67 23.46 22.50 -12.98
N SER A 68 22.76 22.52 -11.86
CA SER A 68 22.36 23.73 -11.16
C SER A 68 23.59 24.49 -10.63
N LEU A 69 24.55 23.79 -10.01
CA LEU A 69 25.81 24.40 -9.57
C LEU A 69 26.61 24.95 -10.76
N THR A 70 26.70 24.21 -11.84
CA THR A 70 27.40 24.65 -13.06
C THR A 70 26.75 25.90 -13.65
N ARG A 71 25.42 25.94 -13.72
CA ARG A 71 24.67 27.11 -14.23
C ARG A 71 24.87 28.33 -13.36
N GLN A 72 24.78 28.23 -12.06
CA GLN A 72 25.03 29.34 -11.14
C GLN A 72 26.46 29.85 -11.25
N PHE A 73 27.43 28.93 -11.34
CA PHE A 73 28.82 29.31 -11.54
C PHE A 73 29.04 30.04 -12.88
N LEU A 74 28.41 29.55 -13.96
CA LEU A 74 28.47 30.18 -15.28
C LEU A 74 27.85 31.60 -15.25
N GLN A 75 26.75 31.79 -14.56
CA GLN A 75 26.10 33.09 -14.40
C GLN A 75 26.96 34.09 -13.60
N ASP A 76 27.67 33.61 -12.55
CA ASP A 76 28.49 34.45 -11.69
C ASP A 76 29.87 34.76 -12.34
N GLN A 77 30.49 33.78 -13.04
CA GLN A 77 31.86 33.87 -13.52
C GLN A 77 32.00 33.96 -15.05
N GLY A 78 30.92 33.85 -15.82
CA GLY A 78 30.95 33.85 -17.28
C GLY A 78 31.60 32.60 -17.92
N LYS A 79 31.99 31.59 -17.15
CA LYS A 79 32.64 30.36 -17.60
C LYS A 79 32.24 29.19 -16.73
N ALA A 80 32.34 27.94 -17.24
CA ALA A 80 32.06 26.74 -16.46
C ALA A 80 33.12 26.51 -15.36
N PRO A 81 32.72 25.91 -14.21
CA PRO A 81 33.68 25.54 -13.18
C PRO A 81 34.62 24.43 -13.68
N PRO A 82 35.87 24.36 -13.19
CA PRO A 82 36.75 23.24 -13.46
C PRO A 82 36.08 21.92 -12.95
N THR A 83 36.10 20.90 -13.78
CA THR A 83 35.42 19.61 -13.48
C THR A 83 35.90 19.00 -12.16
N GLN A 84 37.20 19.08 -11.86
CA GLN A 84 37.76 18.56 -10.61
C GLN A 84 37.17 19.28 -9.39
N VAL A 85 37.11 20.62 -9.43
CA VAL A 85 36.57 21.44 -8.32
C VAL A 85 35.11 21.12 -8.07
N LEU A 86 34.31 20.90 -9.14
CA LEU A 86 32.91 20.49 -9.02
C LEU A 86 32.78 19.09 -8.42
N ASN A 87 33.64 18.15 -8.83
CA ASN A 87 33.65 16.79 -8.27
C ASN A 87 34.02 16.79 -6.79
N ASP A 88 35.09 17.53 -6.42
CA ASP A 88 35.55 17.64 -5.04
C ASP A 88 34.45 18.26 -4.13
N MET A 89 33.74 19.28 -4.64
CA MET A 89 32.61 19.88 -3.95
C MET A 89 31.49 18.88 -3.71
N VAL A 90 31.10 18.13 -4.72
CA VAL A 90 30.02 17.09 -4.59
C VAL A 90 30.43 16.03 -3.56
N GLN A 91 31.65 15.51 -3.63
CA GLN A 91 32.14 14.53 -2.64
C GLN A 91 32.16 15.07 -1.21
N ALA A 92 32.58 16.33 -1.04
CA ALA A 92 32.60 16.97 0.27
C ALA A 92 31.20 17.14 0.85
N LEU A 93 30.21 17.50 0.01
CA LEU A 93 28.82 17.63 0.43
C LEU A 93 28.19 16.26 0.75
N GLU A 94 28.48 15.23 -0.03
CA GLU A 94 28.03 13.86 0.25
C GLU A 94 28.57 13.37 1.61
N ALA A 95 29.86 13.52 1.86
CA ALA A 95 30.49 13.15 3.13
C ALA A 95 29.86 13.90 4.31
N GLN A 96 29.56 15.19 4.17
CA GLN A 96 28.89 15.97 5.21
C GLN A 96 27.44 15.55 5.42
N ALA A 97 26.69 15.25 4.36
CA ALA A 97 25.29 14.82 4.46
C ALA A 97 25.14 13.54 5.30
N PHE A 98 26.07 12.59 5.19
CA PHE A 98 26.08 11.38 6.02
C PHE A 98 26.32 11.63 7.52
N GLY A 99 26.90 12.77 7.89
CA GLY A 99 27.02 13.20 9.29
C GLY A 99 25.83 13.99 9.82
N LYS A 100 24.77 14.16 9.01
CA LYS A 100 23.56 14.90 9.39
C LYS A 100 22.38 13.96 9.69
N SER A 101 21.23 14.56 10.01
CA SER A 101 20.00 13.81 10.33
C SER A 101 19.51 12.99 9.13
N GLU A 102 18.93 11.83 9.42
CA GLU A 102 18.19 11.03 8.47
C GLU A 102 16.80 11.66 8.23
N GLN A 103 16.44 11.85 6.96
CA GLN A 103 15.15 12.40 6.57
C GLN A 103 14.65 11.74 5.29
N PRO A 104 13.35 11.40 5.19
CA PRO A 104 12.79 10.84 3.98
C PRO A 104 12.64 11.90 2.89
N VAL A 105 12.73 11.48 1.64
CA VAL A 105 12.35 12.26 0.46
C VAL A 105 11.14 11.65 -0.21
N PHE A 106 10.34 12.49 -0.85
CA PHE A 106 9.06 12.07 -1.41
C PHE A 106 8.95 12.43 -2.90
N TYR A 107 8.13 11.65 -3.59
CA TYR A 107 7.75 11.89 -4.98
C TYR A 107 6.24 12.14 -5.02
N ARG A 108 5.80 13.30 -5.46
CA ARG A 108 4.42 13.73 -5.66
C ARG A 108 3.56 13.80 -4.38
N VAL A 109 3.53 12.77 -3.55
CA VAL A 109 2.73 12.73 -2.31
C VAL A 109 3.63 12.44 -1.13
N ALA A 110 3.43 13.18 -0.04
CA ALA A 110 4.16 13.04 1.22
C ALA A 110 3.22 13.06 2.41
N SER A 111 3.67 12.55 3.55
CA SER A 111 3.00 12.73 4.85
C SER A 111 4.02 13.10 5.92
N LEU A 112 3.62 13.98 6.82
CA LEU A 112 4.40 14.35 8.00
C LEU A 112 3.43 14.72 9.13
N GLY A 113 3.49 13.98 10.24
CA GLY A 113 2.51 14.12 11.32
C GLY A 113 1.09 13.90 10.83
N ASP A 114 0.20 14.83 11.11
CA ASP A 114 -1.21 14.77 10.72
C ASP A 114 -1.51 15.51 9.40
N ALA A 115 -0.50 15.74 8.56
CA ALA A 115 -0.68 16.40 7.28
C ALA A 115 -0.23 15.51 6.12
N THR A 116 -1.01 15.53 5.04
CA THR A 116 -0.65 15.00 3.72
C THR A 116 -0.31 16.17 2.79
N TYR A 117 0.66 15.98 1.92
CA TYR A 117 1.15 16.98 1.00
C TYR A 117 1.12 16.44 -0.42
N LEU A 118 0.54 17.21 -1.36
CA LEU A 118 0.59 16.89 -2.79
C LEU A 118 1.44 17.96 -3.50
N ASP A 119 2.57 17.53 -4.08
CA ASP A 119 3.42 18.42 -4.88
C ASP A 119 2.79 18.67 -6.25
N LEU A 120 2.53 19.94 -6.57
CA LEU A 120 2.02 20.31 -7.89
C LEU A 120 3.11 20.30 -8.97
N ALA A 121 4.38 20.28 -8.61
CA ALA A 121 5.53 20.41 -9.52
C ALA A 121 5.39 21.56 -10.54
N ALA A 122 4.56 22.57 -10.24
CA ALA A 122 4.31 23.74 -11.06
C ALA A 122 5.40 24.80 -10.86
N ALA A 123 5.47 25.77 -11.76
CA ALA A 123 6.24 26.98 -11.55
C ALA A 123 5.81 27.63 -10.22
N GLY A 124 6.76 28.13 -9.42
CA GLY A 124 6.48 28.63 -8.06
C GLY A 124 6.41 27.55 -6.96
N ARG A 125 6.58 26.26 -7.34
CA ARG A 125 6.79 25.13 -6.42
C ARG A 125 5.72 24.97 -5.33
N ARG A 126 4.49 25.38 -5.62
CA ARG A 126 3.37 25.25 -4.68
C ARG A 126 3.00 23.79 -4.42
N VAL A 127 2.62 23.54 -3.17
CA VAL A 127 2.23 22.23 -2.67
C VAL A 127 0.84 22.37 -2.03
N VAL A 128 -0.04 21.40 -2.20
CA VAL A 128 -1.29 21.33 -1.44
C VAL A 128 -0.97 20.67 -0.11
N LYS A 129 -1.23 21.35 1.00
CA LYS A 129 -1.24 20.77 2.34
C LYS A 129 -2.67 20.42 2.71
N ILE A 130 -2.89 19.18 3.14
CA ILE A 130 -4.18 18.62 3.54
C ILE A 130 -4.08 18.19 5.00
N THR A 131 -5.02 18.62 5.81
CA THR A 131 -5.20 18.22 7.22
C THR A 131 -6.63 17.72 7.42
N ALA A 132 -7.00 17.35 8.63
CA ALA A 132 -8.39 16.99 8.96
C ALA A 132 -9.35 18.18 8.81
N ASP A 133 -8.87 19.41 9.03
CA ASP A 133 -9.70 20.62 9.06
C ASP A 133 -9.83 21.30 7.70
N GLU A 134 -8.73 21.34 6.93
CA GLU A 134 -8.67 22.10 5.67
C GLU A 134 -7.64 21.52 4.68
N TRP A 135 -7.79 21.87 3.43
CA TRP A 135 -6.68 21.82 2.48
C TRP A 135 -6.40 23.21 1.88
N ARG A 136 -5.12 23.52 1.66
CA ARG A 136 -4.68 24.79 1.12
C ARG A 136 -3.36 24.70 0.36
N LEU A 137 -3.12 25.68 -0.51
CA LEU A 137 -1.86 25.84 -1.22
C LEU A 137 -0.83 26.51 -0.31
N ILE A 138 0.38 25.96 -0.27
CA ILE A 138 1.54 26.50 0.44
C ILE A 138 2.77 26.51 -0.45
N GLU A 139 3.73 27.40 -0.18
CA GLU A 139 5.00 27.54 -0.95
C GLU A 139 6.19 26.88 -0.25
N ALA A 140 6.14 26.74 1.07
CA ALA A 140 7.23 26.16 1.86
C ALA A 140 6.75 24.94 2.67
N PRO A 141 6.68 23.74 2.05
CA PRO A 141 6.30 22.54 2.78
C PRO A 141 7.40 22.12 3.78
N ALA A 142 6.97 21.49 4.87
CA ALA A 142 7.88 20.92 5.87
C ALA A 142 8.55 19.61 5.40
N VAL A 143 8.20 19.12 4.22
CA VAL A 143 8.69 17.87 3.62
C VAL A 143 9.56 18.17 2.40
N SER A 144 10.47 17.26 2.09
CA SER A 144 11.39 17.38 0.94
C SER A 144 10.87 16.58 -0.25
N PHE A 145 10.50 17.28 -1.34
CA PHE A 145 10.12 16.65 -2.60
C PHE A 145 11.30 16.60 -3.55
N VAL A 146 11.54 15.40 -4.10
CA VAL A 146 12.46 15.22 -5.23
C VAL A 146 11.69 15.39 -6.52
N ARG A 147 12.15 16.28 -7.37
CA ARG A 147 11.58 16.55 -8.69
C ARG A 147 12.57 16.11 -9.75
N SER A 148 12.30 14.98 -10.40
CA SER A 148 13.00 14.64 -11.63
C SER A 148 12.56 15.59 -12.74
N GLY A 149 13.41 15.84 -13.74
CA GLY A 149 13.02 16.64 -14.91
C GLY A 149 11.84 16.07 -15.71
N GLU A 150 11.37 14.86 -15.33
CA GLU A 150 10.23 14.18 -15.92
C GLU A 150 8.90 14.48 -15.21
N ASN A 151 8.90 15.20 -14.08
CA ASN A 151 7.67 15.54 -13.36
C ASN A 151 6.98 16.74 -14.03
N HIS A 152 5.84 16.48 -14.68
CA HIS A 152 4.99 17.54 -15.23
C HIS A 152 4.10 18.18 -14.14
N ALA A 153 3.71 19.43 -14.39
CA ALA A 153 2.90 20.21 -13.47
C ALA A 153 1.47 19.68 -13.36
N LEU A 154 0.97 19.68 -12.13
CA LEU A 154 -0.44 19.58 -11.81
C LEU A 154 -1.08 20.97 -11.81
N SER A 155 -2.33 21.06 -12.28
CA SER A 155 -3.13 22.27 -12.10
C SER A 155 -3.44 22.49 -10.62
N PRO A 156 -3.49 23.73 -10.12
CA PRO A 156 -3.98 23.99 -8.79
C PRO A 156 -5.41 23.46 -8.61
N PRO A 157 -5.73 22.76 -7.52
CA PRO A 157 -7.09 22.32 -7.23
C PRO A 157 -8.04 23.52 -7.07
N ALA A 158 -9.27 23.41 -7.57
CA ALA A 158 -10.30 24.41 -7.42
C ALA A 158 -11.11 24.14 -6.14
N ALA A 159 -11.28 25.17 -5.30
CA ALA A 159 -12.15 25.08 -4.13
C ALA A 159 -13.61 24.80 -4.57
N GLY A 160 -14.30 23.92 -3.85
CA GLY A 160 -15.67 23.50 -4.18
C GLY A 160 -15.78 22.61 -5.43
N GLY A 161 -14.65 22.13 -5.96
CA GLY A 161 -14.67 21.17 -7.06
C GLY A 161 -15.24 19.81 -6.64
N THR A 162 -15.70 19.02 -7.62
CA THR A 162 -16.24 17.67 -7.43
C THR A 162 -15.60 16.67 -8.40
N LEU A 163 -15.80 15.37 -8.15
CA LEU A 163 -15.29 14.31 -9.01
C LEU A 163 -16.22 14.02 -10.21
N ASP A 164 -17.47 14.46 -10.17
CA ASP A 164 -18.49 14.14 -11.17
C ASP A 164 -18.10 14.48 -12.62
N PRO A 165 -17.41 15.60 -12.91
CA PRO A 165 -16.97 15.89 -14.27
C PRO A 165 -16.09 14.80 -14.90
N LEU A 166 -15.30 14.07 -14.07
CA LEU A 166 -14.48 12.97 -14.54
C LEU A 166 -15.34 11.79 -15.02
N ARG A 167 -16.47 11.54 -14.35
CA ARG A 167 -17.38 10.44 -14.68
C ARG A 167 -17.88 10.52 -16.14
N GLY A 168 -18.16 11.74 -16.62
CA GLY A 168 -18.59 11.97 -18.01
C GLY A 168 -17.57 11.66 -19.10
N LEU A 169 -16.30 11.40 -18.72
CA LEU A 169 -15.22 10.98 -19.62
C LEU A 169 -14.97 9.47 -19.61
N LEU A 170 -15.61 8.74 -18.70
CA LEU A 170 -15.34 7.33 -18.46
C LEU A 170 -16.50 6.45 -18.91
N ASN A 171 -16.18 5.32 -19.50
CA ASN A 171 -17.15 4.35 -20.01
C ASN A 171 -17.21 3.12 -19.08
N LEU A 172 -17.49 3.36 -17.80
CA LEU A 172 -17.58 2.33 -16.78
C LEU A 172 -18.88 1.52 -16.91
N ALA A 173 -18.83 0.25 -16.55
CA ALA A 173 -19.97 -0.66 -16.67
C ALA A 173 -21.05 -0.42 -15.59
N SER A 174 -20.67 0.05 -14.40
CA SER A 174 -21.57 0.17 -13.26
C SER A 174 -21.27 1.36 -12.35
N GLU A 175 -22.20 1.65 -11.44
CA GLU A 175 -22.01 2.62 -10.36
C GLU A 175 -20.91 2.15 -9.37
N GLU A 176 -20.87 0.85 -9.12
CA GLU A 176 -19.84 0.27 -8.29
C GLU A 176 -18.44 0.47 -8.87
N ASP A 177 -18.26 0.33 -10.20
CA ASP A 177 -16.99 0.63 -10.88
C ASP A 177 -16.56 2.10 -10.67
N TRP A 178 -17.53 3.03 -10.69
CA TRP A 178 -17.24 4.43 -10.36
C TRP A 178 -16.79 4.62 -8.91
N GLN A 179 -17.49 4.01 -7.97
CA GLN A 179 -17.13 4.06 -6.54
C GLN A 179 -15.74 3.47 -6.29
N LEU A 180 -15.43 2.36 -6.95
CA LEU A 180 -14.11 1.71 -6.89
C LEU A 180 -13.00 2.59 -7.46
N LEU A 181 -13.25 3.23 -8.61
CA LEU A 181 -12.29 4.14 -9.21
C LEU A 181 -12.02 5.36 -8.32
N VAL A 182 -13.06 5.98 -7.79
CA VAL A 182 -12.93 7.10 -6.84
C VAL A 182 -12.17 6.67 -5.60
N GLY A 183 -12.49 5.51 -5.04
CA GLY A 183 -11.77 4.94 -3.92
C GLY A 183 -10.28 4.72 -4.22
N TRP A 184 -9.96 4.21 -5.42
CA TRP A 184 -8.57 4.04 -5.85
C TRP A 184 -7.84 5.39 -5.98
N LEU A 185 -8.48 6.43 -6.54
CA LEU A 185 -7.92 7.78 -6.66
C LEU A 185 -7.60 8.38 -5.29
N ILE A 186 -8.54 8.26 -4.33
CA ILE A 186 -8.35 8.71 -2.94
C ILE A 186 -7.20 7.95 -2.27
N GLY A 187 -7.15 6.64 -2.46
CA GLY A 187 -6.06 5.79 -1.96
C GLY A 187 -4.71 6.17 -2.55
N ALA A 188 -4.65 6.50 -3.84
CA ALA A 188 -3.43 6.93 -4.52
C ALA A 188 -2.92 8.30 -4.05
N CYS A 189 -3.73 9.10 -3.36
CA CYS A 189 -3.31 10.35 -2.71
C CYS A 189 -2.70 10.14 -1.31
N ARG A 190 -2.52 8.91 -0.84
CA ARG A 190 -1.77 8.61 0.39
C ARG A 190 -0.27 8.58 0.08
N ALA A 191 0.54 8.94 1.06
CA ALA A 191 2.00 8.83 0.95
C ALA A 191 2.50 7.38 1.12
N VAL A 192 1.74 6.57 1.87
CA VAL A 192 2.05 5.18 2.18
C VAL A 192 0.81 4.32 1.93
N GLY A 193 1.01 3.18 1.24
CA GLY A 193 -0.05 2.20 0.95
C GLY A 193 -0.50 1.40 2.18
N PRO A 194 -1.06 0.21 2.00
CA PRO A 194 -1.10 -0.53 0.72
C PRO A 194 -1.99 0.14 -0.34
N TYR A 195 -1.64 -0.07 -1.61
CA TYR A 195 -2.40 0.42 -2.75
C TYR A 195 -2.94 -0.76 -3.55
N PRO A 196 -4.26 -0.96 -3.69
CA PRO A 196 -4.78 -1.95 -4.64
C PRO A 196 -4.27 -1.66 -6.05
N ILE A 197 -3.91 -2.70 -6.77
CA ILE A 197 -3.57 -2.61 -8.18
C ILE A 197 -4.85 -2.37 -8.96
N LEU A 198 -4.90 -1.31 -9.75
CA LEU A 198 -6.04 -1.02 -10.61
C LEU A 198 -5.89 -1.78 -11.92
N VAL A 199 -6.81 -2.68 -12.19
CA VAL A 199 -6.83 -3.47 -13.44
C VAL A 199 -7.99 -3.01 -14.30
N LEU A 200 -7.68 -2.61 -15.55
CA LEU A 200 -8.67 -2.16 -16.50
C LEU A 200 -9.00 -3.29 -17.48
N GLN A 201 -10.23 -3.81 -17.43
CA GLN A 201 -10.73 -4.89 -18.27
C GLN A 201 -11.77 -4.40 -19.26
N GLY A 202 -11.96 -5.14 -20.36
CA GLY A 202 -12.95 -4.88 -21.39
C GLY A 202 -12.42 -5.26 -22.77
N GLU A 203 -13.29 -5.26 -23.75
CA GLU A 203 -12.98 -5.58 -25.14
C GLU A 203 -12.01 -4.58 -25.78
N GLN A 204 -11.49 -4.91 -26.94
CA GLN A 204 -10.70 -3.95 -27.72
C GLN A 204 -11.57 -2.75 -28.12
N GLY A 205 -11.04 -1.54 -28.06
CA GLY A 205 -11.78 -0.32 -28.42
C GLY A 205 -12.63 0.30 -27.30
N THR A 206 -12.54 -0.19 -26.05
CA THR A 206 -13.24 0.36 -24.88
C THR A 206 -12.50 1.51 -24.20
N ALA A 207 -11.48 2.10 -24.81
CA ALA A 207 -10.67 3.23 -24.34
C ALA A 207 -9.85 2.99 -23.06
N LYS A 208 -9.57 1.75 -22.65
CA LYS A 208 -8.77 1.42 -21.44
C LYS A 208 -7.44 2.16 -21.39
N SER A 209 -6.67 2.16 -22.48
CA SER A 209 -5.37 2.86 -22.55
C SER A 209 -5.52 4.36 -22.38
N THR A 210 -6.60 4.96 -22.92
CA THR A 210 -6.91 6.37 -22.75
C THR A 210 -7.24 6.67 -21.29
N VAL A 211 -8.05 5.84 -20.64
CA VAL A 211 -8.37 5.97 -19.22
C VAL A 211 -7.12 5.83 -18.36
N ALA A 212 -6.28 4.83 -18.60
CA ALA A 212 -5.01 4.68 -17.87
C ALA A 212 -4.12 5.93 -17.97
N LYS A 213 -4.01 6.52 -19.19
CA LYS A 213 -3.33 7.80 -19.41
C LYS A 213 -3.96 8.94 -18.61
N MET A 214 -5.29 9.04 -18.63
CA MET A 214 -6.04 10.10 -17.95
C MET A 214 -5.83 10.04 -16.43
N LEU A 215 -5.93 8.86 -15.82
CA LEU A 215 -5.72 8.66 -14.38
C LEU A 215 -4.28 8.99 -13.98
N LYS A 216 -3.30 8.52 -14.76
CA LYS A 216 -1.89 8.88 -14.54
C LYS A 216 -1.66 10.39 -14.70
N TYR A 217 -2.24 11.03 -15.72
CA TYR A 217 -2.15 12.46 -15.94
C TYR A 217 -2.81 13.27 -14.82
N LEU A 218 -3.91 12.79 -14.28
CA LEU A 218 -4.64 13.43 -13.18
C LEU A 218 -3.80 13.49 -11.89
N LEU A 219 -3.10 12.39 -11.55
CA LEU A 219 -2.41 12.25 -10.27
C LEU A 219 -0.91 12.53 -10.36
N ASP A 220 -0.27 12.06 -11.42
CA ASP A 220 1.19 12.09 -11.54
C ASP A 220 1.63 12.19 -13.01
N PRO A 221 1.38 13.36 -13.66
CA PRO A 221 1.74 13.58 -15.07
C PRO A 221 3.25 13.51 -15.29
N SER A 222 3.63 12.84 -16.37
CA SER A 222 5.02 12.69 -16.83
C SER A 222 5.05 12.51 -18.35
N PRO A 223 6.20 12.64 -19.04
CA PRO A 223 6.31 12.40 -20.48
C PRO A 223 5.88 10.98 -20.88
N ALA A 224 6.15 10.00 -20.03
CA ALA A 224 5.74 8.61 -20.22
C ALA A 224 4.50 8.30 -19.36
N LEU A 225 3.30 8.65 -19.86
CA LEU A 225 2.05 8.33 -19.17
C LEU A 225 1.80 6.83 -19.08
N LEU A 226 2.16 6.08 -20.11
CA LEU A 226 2.09 4.61 -20.12
C LEU A 226 3.47 4.02 -20.35
N ARG A 227 3.70 2.86 -19.78
CA ARG A 227 4.93 2.09 -19.92
C ARG A 227 4.60 0.69 -20.44
N SER A 228 5.51 0.10 -21.19
CA SER A 228 5.48 -1.33 -21.46
C SER A 228 5.82 -2.13 -20.19
N CYS A 229 5.44 -3.41 -20.17
CA CYS A 229 5.77 -4.30 -19.07
C CYS A 229 7.29 -4.35 -18.82
N PRO A 230 7.76 -4.27 -17.57
CA PRO A 230 9.20 -4.32 -17.27
C PRO A 230 9.78 -5.68 -17.66
N ARG A 231 11.02 -5.69 -18.09
CA ARG A 231 11.73 -6.92 -18.50
C ARG A 231 12.26 -7.71 -17.31
N ASN A 232 12.55 -7.03 -16.23
CA ASN A 232 13.02 -7.59 -14.97
C ASN A 232 12.50 -6.78 -13.78
N GLU A 233 12.69 -7.29 -12.59
CA GLU A 233 12.22 -6.65 -11.36
C GLU A 233 12.98 -5.36 -11.05
N GLN A 234 14.27 -5.30 -11.36
CA GLN A 234 15.09 -4.11 -11.16
C GLN A 234 14.54 -2.90 -11.93
N ASP A 235 14.17 -3.10 -13.21
CA ASP A 235 13.60 -2.03 -14.03
C ASP A 235 12.29 -1.49 -13.43
N LEU A 236 11.47 -2.39 -12.83
CA LEU A 236 10.24 -2.00 -12.14
C LEU A 236 10.52 -1.11 -10.93
N PHE A 237 11.45 -1.51 -10.07
CA PHE A 237 11.77 -0.74 -8.87
C PHE A 237 12.51 0.56 -9.18
N ILE A 238 13.35 0.60 -10.23
CA ILE A 238 13.94 1.85 -10.73
C ILE A 238 12.83 2.80 -11.21
N ALA A 239 11.86 2.32 -11.99
CA ALA A 239 10.73 3.14 -12.43
C ALA A 239 9.90 3.67 -11.25
N ALA A 240 9.72 2.85 -10.19
CA ALA A 240 8.99 3.21 -8.99
C ALA A 240 9.68 4.29 -8.14
N ARG A 241 11.00 4.47 -8.27
CA ARG A 241 11.74 5.56 -7.61
C ARG A 241 11.55 6.93 -8.27
N HIS A 242 11.07 6.95 -9.53
CA HIS A 242 10.95 8.18 -10.31
C HIS A 242 9.49 8.56 -10.63
N ALA A 243 8.52 7.79 -10.14
CA ALA A 243 7.10 8.06 -10.34
C ALA A 243 6.30 7.70 -9.09
N HIS A 244 5.24 8.44 -8.83
CA HIS A 244 4.28 8.11 -7.77
C HIS A 244 3.28 7.06 -8.25
N VAL A 245 2.72 7.23 -9.45
CA VAL A 245 1.81 6.26 -10.09
C VAL A 245 2.52 5.60 -11.25
N LEU A 246 2.42 4.28 -11.38
CA LEU A 246 2.92 3.52 -12.52
C LEU A 246 1.75 2.95 -13.32
N ALA A 247 1.73 3.18 -14.62
CA ALA A 247 0.71 2.64 -15.52
C ALA A 247 1.37 1.82 -16.63
N PHE A 248 0.96 0.56 -16.74
CA PHE A 248 1.45 -0.39 -17.74
C PHE A 248 0.33 -0.74 -18.72
N ASP A 249 0.66 -0.73 -20.00
CA ASP A 249 -0.31 -0.88 -21.09
C ASP A 249 0.04 -2.05 -22.00
N ASN A 250 -0.99 -2.55 -22.69
CA ASN A 250 -0.88 -3.61 -23.67
C ASN A 250 -0.27 -4.92 -23.12
N LEU A 251 -0.73 -5.32 -21.93
CA LEU A 251 -0.30 -6.56 -21.30
C LEU A 251 -1.07 -7.73 -21.91
N SER A 252 -0.35 -8.74 -22.42
CA SER A 252 -0.90 -9.99 -22.97
C SER A 252 -0.83 -11.14 -21.97
N GLY A 253 -0.86 -10.84 -20.67
CA GLY A 253 -0.67 -11.76 -19.55
C GLY A 253 0.48 -11.32 -18.65
N LEU A 254 0.60 -11.95 -17.50
CA LEU A 254 1.66 -11.69 -16.53
C LEU A 254 2.47 -12.98 -16.26
N LEU A 255 3.77 -12.87 -16.37
CA LEU A 255 4.68 -13.91 -15.89
C LEU A 255 4.58 -14.02 -14.35
N PRO A 256 4.84 -15.19 -13.76
CA PRO A 256 4.77 -15.37 -12.31
C PRO A 256 5.56 -14.32 -11.51
N TRP A 257 6.79 -14.02 -11.91
CA TRP A 257 7.62 -13.04 -11.23
C TRP A 257 7.07 -11.61 -11.35
N GLN A 258 6.41 -11.25 -12.47
CA GLN A 258 5.79 -9.93 -12.66
C GLN A 258 4.62 -9.74 -11.69
N SER A 259 3.74 -10.74 -11.59
CA SER A 259 2.65 -10.73 -10.63
C SER A 259 3.16 -10.56 -9.19
N ASP A 260 4.21 -11.32 -8.82
CA ASP A 260 4.82 -11.23 -7.49
C ASP A 260 5.46 -9.85 -7.26
N ALA A 261 6.13 -9.28 -8.26
CA ALA A 261 6.75 -7.97 -8.19
C ALA A 261 5.72 -6.84 -8.07
N PHE A 262 4.62 -6.88 -8.83
CA PHE A 262 3.52 -5.92 -8.70
C PHE A 262 2.84 -6.02 -7.33
N CYS A 263 2.63 -7.22 -6.82
CA CYS A 263 2.10 -7.43 -5.47
C CYS A 263 3.01 -6.80 -4.40
N ARG A 264 4.34 -6.99 -4.50
CA ARG A 264 5.32 -6.37 -3.60
C ARG A 264 5.28 -4.84 -3.70
N LEU A 265 5.25 -4.30 -4.92
CA LEU A 265 5.20 -2.86 -5.14
C LEU A 265 3.92 -2.23 -4.57
N ALA A 266 2.79 -2.92 -4.65
CA ALA A 266 1.50 -2.47 -4.15
C ALA A 266 1.41 -2.48 -2.61
N THR A 267 2.03 -3.46 -1.96
CA THR A 267 1.92 -3.66 -0.50
C THR A 267 3.14 -3.18 0.30
N GLY A 268 4.17 -2.73 -0.38
CA GLY A 268 5.46 -2.37 0.22
C GLY A 268 6.40 -3.57 0.24
N GLY A 269 7.50 -3.45 -0.47
CA GLY A 269 8.53 -4.48 -0.51
C GLY A 269 9.84 -3.89 -1.01
N ALA A 270 10.92 -4.61 -0.77
CA ALA A 270 12.25 -4.25 -1.23
C ALA A 270 12.71 -5.23 -2.31
N PHE A 271 13.47 -4.71 -3.25
CA PHE A 271 14.25 -5.48 -4.20
C PHE A 271 15.72 -5.26 -3.90
N ALA A 272 16.42 -6.31 -3.53
CA ALA A 272 17.84 -6.29 -3.24
C ALA A 272 18.63 -6.74 -4.47
N THR A 273 19.61 -5.94 -4.89
CA THR A 273 20.49 -6.27 -6.02
C THR A 273 21.92 -5.80 -5.73
N ARG A 274 22.87 -6.44 -6.39
CA ARG A 274 24.28 -6.00 -6.30
C ARG A 274 24.47 -4.65 -6.98
N ARG A 275 25.25 -3.80 -6.36
CA ARG A 275 25.69 -2.55 -6.97
C ARG A 275 26.61 -2.85 -8.16
N LEU A 276 26.33 -2.25 -9.31
CA LEU A 276 27.22 -2.38 -10.48
C LEU A 276 28.61 -1.85 -10.13
N PHE A 277 29.64 -2.60 -10.48
CA PHE A 277 31.06 -2.26 -10.27
C PHE A 277 31.53 -2.23 -8.79
N SER A 278 30.84 -2.93 -7.87
CA SER A 278 31.34 -3.19 -6.51
C SER A 278 31.23 -4.66 -6.16
N ASP A 279 32.26 -5.23 -5.55
CA ASP A 279 32.33 -6.68 -5.28
C ASP A 279 31.53 -7.13 -4.06
N GLY A 280 31.06 -6.23 -3.21
CA GLY A 280 30.38 -6.56 -1.96
C GLY A 280 29.17 -5.72 -1.58
N ASP A 281 28.86 -4.67 -2.34
CA ASP A 281 27.78 -3.75 -1.95
C ASP A 281 26.42 -4.19 -2.51
N GLU A 282 25.44 -4.30 -1.64
CA GLU A 282 24.04 -4.53 -1.98
C GLU A 282 23.31 -3.18 -2.05
N VAL A 283 22.49 -3.00 -3.09
CA VAL A 283 21.54 -1.89 -3.18
C VAL A 283 20.15 -2.42 -2.92
N ILE A 284 19.52 -1.90 -1.89
CA ILE A 284 18.12 -2.20 -1.55
C ILE A 284 17.25 -1.10 -2.16
N LEU A 285 16.44 -1.48 -3.16
CA LEU A 285 15.45 -0.61 -3.77
C LEU A 285 14.10 -0.87 -3.10
N GLN A 286 13.68 0.03 -2.22
CA GLN A 286 12.37 -0.04 -1.58
C GLN A 286 11.41 0.93 -2.23
N ALA A 287 10.22 0.46 -2.59
CA ALA A 287 9.15 1.30 -3.12
C ALA A 287 7.77 0.72 -2.80
N GLN A 288 6.81 1.62 -2.67
CA GLN A 288 5.39 1.29 -2.56
C GLN A 288 4.62 2.32 -3.39
N ARG A 289 3.92 1.87 -4.45
CA ARG A 289 3.33 2.75 -5.45
C ARG A 289 1.97 2.25 -5.93
N PRO A 290 1.03 3.15 -6.20
CA PRO A 290 -0.17 2.83 -6.97
C PRO A 290 0.21 2.34 -8.37
N VAL A 291 -0.42 1.23 -8.80
CA VAL A 291 -0.16 0.61 -10.10
C VAL A 291 -1.47 0.50 -10.88
N ILE A 292 -1.42 0.83 -12.16
CA ILE A 292 -2.49 0.62 -13.14
C ILE A 292 -1.99 -0.42 -14.14
N LEU A 293 -2.75 -1.49 -14.35
CA LEU A 293 -2.51 -2.51 -15.35
C LEU A 293 -3.63 -2.51 -16.38
N ASN A 294 -3.27 -2.46 -17.66
CA ASN A 294 -4.19 -2.54 -18.77
C ASN A 294 -3.75 -3.63 -19.76
N GLY A 295 -4.66 -4.52 -20.13
CA GLY A 295 -4.40 -5.60 -21.06
C GLY A 295 -5.65 -6.05 -21.81
N ILE A 296 -5.43 -6.89 -22.84
CA ILE A 296 -6.48 -7.49 -23.65
C ILE A 296 -6.94 -8.80 -23.02
N ASP A 297 -5.98 -9.60 -22.54
CA ASP A 297 -6.24 -10.90 -21.95
C ASP A 297 -6.56 -10.79 -20.44
N ASN A 298 -7.11 -11.85 -19.90
CA ASN A 298 -7.34 -11.92 -18.45
C ASN A 298 -6.01 -11.88 -17.71
N LEU A 299 -5.70 -10.73 -17.09
CA LEU A 299 -4.51 -10.54 -16.26
C LEU A 299 -4.67 -11.20 -14.89
N MET A 300 -5.90 -11.53 -14.49
CA MET A 300 -6.28 -11.98 -13.15
C MET A 300 -6.23 -13.50 -13.02
N THR A 301 -5.11 -14.10 -13.43
CA THR A 301 -4.93 -15.56 -13.39
C THR A 301 -4.34 -16.05 -12.07
N ARG A 302 -3.72 -15.16 -11.29
CA ARG A 302 -3.09 -15.49 -10.01
C ARG A 302 -3.86 -14.90 -8.84
N HIS A 303 -4.25 -15.76 -7.95
CA HIS A 303 -5.08 -15.42 -6.80
C HIS A 303 -4.46 -14.35 -5.89
N ASP A 304 -3.14 -14.36 -5.75
CA ASP A 304 -2.41 -13.38 -4.95
C ASP A 304 -2.54 -11.94 -5.53
N LEU A 305 -2.58 -11.83 -6.85
CA LEU A 305 -2.83 -10.57 -7.56
C LEU A 305 -4.30 -10.15 -7.42
N ILE A 306 -5.24 -11.11 -7.59
CA ILE A 306 -6.69 -10.88 -7.44
C ILE A 306 -7.00 -10.27 -6.08
N ASP A 307 -6.48 -10.85 -5.02
CA ASP A 307 -6.70 -10.40 -3.64
C ASP A 307 -6.19 -8.96 -3.36
N ARG A 308 -5.33 -8.44 -4.24
CA ARG A 308 -4.71 -7.11 -4.11
C ARG A 308 -5.13 -6.15 -5.21
N SER A 309 -6.15 -6.49 -5.97
CA SER A 309 -6.58 -5.68 -7.13
C SER A 309 -7.98 -5.12 -6.95
N ILE A 310 -8.22 -4.04 -7.66
CA ILE A 310 -9.55 -3.54 -8.03
C ILE A 310 -9.65 -3.72 -9.54
N VAL A 311 -10.68 -4.40 -10.00
CA VAL A 311 -10.91 -4.68 -11.41
C VAL A 311 -12.07 -3.82 -11.90
N LEU A 312 -11.83 -2.96 -12.88
CA LEU A 312 -12.86 -2.13 -13.49
C LEU A 312 -13.19 -2.64 -14.88
N THR A 313 -14.47 -2.77 -15.17
CA THR A 313 -14.97 -3.22 -16.47
C THR A 313 -15.41 -2.04 -17.31
N PHE A 314 -14.93 -1.98 -18.56
CA PHE A 314 -15.27 -0.95 -19.53
C PHE A 314 -16.14 -1.51 -20.65
N LEU A 315 -17.25 -0.82 -20.94
CA LEU A 315 -18.17 -1.21 -22.00
C LEU A 315 -17.65 -0.76 -23.39
N PRO A 316 -18.07 -1.41 -24.47
CA PRO A 316 -17.82 -0.94 -25.83
C PRO A 316 -18.37 0.49 -26.03
N ILE A 317 -17.59 1.34 -26.70
CA ILE A 317 -18.02 2.71 -27.03
C ILE A 317 -18.70 2.69 -28.40
N PRO A 318 -19.98 3.05 -28.47
CA PRO A 318 -20.66 3.19 -29.76
C PRO A 318 -19.94 4.23 -30.64
N ASP A 319 -19.94 4.03 -31.97
CA ASP A 319 -19.26 4.95 -32.91
C ASP A 319 -19.74 6.40 -32.76
N SER A 320 -21.04 6.59 -32.46
CA SER A 320 -21.66 7.90 -32.24
C SER A 320 -21.19 8.61 -30.97
N ALA A 321 -20.62 7.87 -30.00
CA ALA A 321 -20.13 8.41 -28.74
C ALA A 321 -18.60 8.55 -28.72
N ARG A 322 -17.90 8.13 -29.76
CA ARG A 322 -16.45 8.27 -29.87
C ARG A 322 -16.05 9.74 -29.98
N ARG A 323 -15.00 10.09 -29.25
CA ARG A 323 -14.38 11.42 -29.27
C ARG A 323 -12.96 11.31 -29.80
N THR A 324 -12.45 12.38 -30.38
CA THR A 324 -11.04 12.45 -30.76
C THR A 324 -10.15 12.56 -29.53
N ASP A 325 -8.90 12.13 -29.65
CA ASP A 325 -7.92 12.30 -28.54
C ASP A 325 -7.80 13.78 -28.15
N LYS A 326 -7.81 14.69 -29.12
CA LYS A 326 -7.73 16.13 -28.87
C LYS A 326 -8.88 16.62 -27.98
N GLU A 327 -10.12 16.29 -28.32
CA GLU A 327 -11.30 16.67 -27.53
C GLU A 327 -11.26 16.09 -26.12
N MET A 328 -10.81 14.84 -25.98
CA MET A 328 -10.67 14.18 -24.68
C MET A 328 -9.64 14.89 -23.80
N TRP A 329 -8.48 15.27 -24.35
CA TRP A 329 -7.44 15.95 -23.60
C TRP A 329 -7.80 17.40 -23.26
N GLU A 330 -8.45 18.13 -24.15
CA GLU A 330 -8.97 19.47 -23.90
C GLU A 330 -9.99 19.45 -22.77
N HIS A 331 -10.94 18.50 -22.82
CA HIS A 331 -11.95 18.36 -21.78
C HIS A 331 -11.32 17.97 -20.43
N LEU A 332 -10.44 16.95 -20.39
CA LEU A 332 -9.75 16.55 -19.16
C LEU A 332 -8.95 17.71 -18.56
N THR A 333 -8.26 18.49 -19.38
CA THR A 333 -7.48 19.64 -18.93
C THR A 333 -8.38 20.71 -18.32
N ALA A 334 -9.54 20.96 -18.90
CA ALA A 334 -10.52 21.92 -18.40
C ALA A 334 -11.13 21.52 -17.07
N ILE A 335 -11.49 20.25 -16.87
CA ILE A 335 -12.12 19.76 -15.63
C ILE A 335 -11.11 19.43 -14.52
N ARG A 336 -9.84 19.28 -14.85
CA ARG A 336 -8.80 18.83 -13.92
C ARG A 336 -8.73 19.63 -12.60
N PRO A 337 -8.79 20.98 -12.59
CA PRO A 337 -8.81 21.74 -11.33
C PRO A 337 -9.98 21.37 -10.43
N ALA A 338 -11.19 21.20 -11.00
CA ALA A 338 -12.39 20.83 -10.24
C ALA A 338 -12.27 19.40 -9.67
N VAL A 339 -11.83 18.44 -10.49
CA VAL A 339 -11.64 17.05 -10.08
C VAL A 339 -10.57 16.95 -8.98
N LEU A 340 -9.45 17.66 -9.10
CA LEU A 340 -8.44 17.70 -8.05
C LEU A 340 -8.99 18.34 -6.77
N GLY A 341 -9.82 19.38 -6.86
CA GLY A 341 -10.48 19.99 -5.71
C GLY A 341 -11.38 19.01 -4.96
N GLY A 342 -12.23 18.30 -5.67
CA GLY A 342 -13.06 17.22 -5.11
C GLY A 342 -12.24 16.11 -4.47
N LEU A 343 -11.14 15.71 -5.11
CA LEU A 343 -10.23 14.70 -4.57
C LEU A 343 -9.55 15.18 -3.27
N MET A 344 -9.09 16.44 -3.20
CA MET A 344 -8.51 16.99 -1.97
C MET A 344 -9.53 17.04 -0.83
N THR A 345 -10.78 17.41 -1.12
CA THR A 345 -11.88 17.40 -0.13
C THR A 345 -12.17 15.98 0.36
N ALA A 346 -12.18 14.99 -0.52
CA ALA A 346 -12.35 13.59 -0.12
C ALA A 346 -11.20 13.08 0.76
N VAL A 347 -9.95 13.43 0.43
CA VAL A 347 -8.77 13.10 1.26
C VAL A 347 -8.84 13.80 2.62
N GLN A 348 -9.26 15.07 2.67
CA GLN A 348 -9.48 15.79 3.92
C GLN A 348 -10.53 15.08 4.79
N SER A 349 -11.65 14.68 4.21
CA SER A 349 -12.69 13.91 4.91
C SER A 349 -12.15 12.58 5.45
N ALA A 350 -11.34 11.87 4.67
CA ALA A 350 -10.68 10.65 5.13
C ALA A 350 -9.79 10.91 6.35
N MET A 351 -9.00 12.00 6.33
CA MET A 351 -8.15 12.38 7.47
C MET A 351 -8.95 12.74 8.72
N ALA A 352 -10.09 13.40 8.55
CA ALA A 352 -10.97 13.79 9.66
C ALA A 352 -11.68 12.61 10.34
N ASN A 353 -11.94 11.55 9.59
CA ASN A 353 -12.76 10.42 10.05
C ASN A 353 -11.97 9.11 10.28
N ARG A 354 -10.69 9.02 9.87
CA ARG A 354 -9.90 7.78 9.89
C ARG A 354 -9.94 7.03 11.23
N ASP A 355 -9.93 7.76 12.35
CA ASP A 355 -9.88 7.18 13.70
C ASP A 355 -11.28 6.77 14.22
N ARG A 356 -12.35 7.09 13.47
CA ARG A 356 -13.74 6.80 13.82
C ARG A 356 -14.32 5.63 13.03
N VAL A 357 -13.67 5.25 11.93
CA VAL A 357 -14.18 4.19 11.06
C VAL A 357 -13.88 2.82 11.64
N VAL A 358 -14.93 2.03 11.81
CA VAL A 358 -14.86 0.61 12.14
C VAL A 358 -15.49 -0.16 10.97
N LEU A 359 -14.69 -0.96 10.29
CA LEU A 359 -15.19 -1.75 9.16
C LEU A 359 -15.98 -2.96 9.68
N SER A 360 -17.17 -3.18 9.12
CA SER A 360 -17.98 -4.39 9.41
C SER A 360 -17.27 -5.68 8.96
N ARG A 361 -16.40 -5.58 7.94
CA ARG A 361 -15.62 -6.69 7.39
C ARG A 361 -14.19 -6.19 7.08
N LEU A 362 -13.19 -6.98 7.44
CA LEU A 362 -11.78 -6.65 7.15
C LEU A 362 -11.33 -7.34 5.85
N PRO A 363 -11.21 -6.62 4.73
CA PRO A 363 -10.59 -7.16 3.52
C PRO A 363 -9.07 -7.29 3.68
N ARG A 364 -8.39 -7.94 2.73
CA ARG A 364 -6.92 -8.11 2.76
C ARG A 364 -6.17 -6.77 2.86
N MET A 365 -6.66 -5.73 2.19
CA MET A 365 -6.11 -4.37 2.28
C MET A 365 -7.00 -3.50 3.19
N ALA A 366 -7.11 -3.90 4.46
CA ALA A 366 -7.99 -3.25 5.43
C ALA A 366 -7.69 -1.76 5.61
N ASP A 367 -6.41 -1.37 5.66
CA ASP A 367 -6.00 0.03 5.83
C ASP A 367 -6.42 0.91 4.65
N PHE A 368 -6.39 0.36 3.43
CA PHE A 368 -6.90 1.05 2.25
C PHE A 368 -8.43 1.18 2.31
N ALA A 369 -9.13 0.09 2.64
CA ALA A 369 -10.59 0.10 2.74
C ALA A 369 -11.07 1.07 3.83
N ALA A 370 -10.46 1.06 5.01
CA ALA A 370 -10.77 1.98 6.10
C ALA A 370 -10.56 3.45 5.69
N TRP A 371 -9.47 3.73 4.97
CA TRP A 371 -9.18 5.07 4.48
C TRP A 371 -10.24 5.58 3.51
N VAL A 372 -10.68 4.75 2.56
CA VAL A 372 -11.71 5.16 1.58
C VAL A 372 -13.09 5.27 2.25
N THR A 373 -13.44 4.34 3.14
CA THR A 373 -14.68 4.42 3.94
C THR A 373 -14.70 5.70 4.78
N ALA A 374 -13.57 6.14 5.31
CA ALA A 374 -13.46 7.42 6.04
C ALA A 374 -13.74 8.65 5.14
N ALA A 375 -13.56 8.54 3.83
CA ALA A 375 -13.83 9.61 2.88
C ALA A 375 -15.31 9.68 2.46
N GLU A 376 -16.14 8.67 2.69
CA GLU A 376 -17.50 8.54 2.15
C GLU A 376 -18.39 9.74 2.46
N SER A 377 -18.31 10.29 3.68
CA SER A 377 -19.10 11.48 4.06
C SER A 377 -18.74 12.70 3.22
N GLY A 378 -17.45 12.88 2.86
CA GLY A 378 -16.99 13.96 1.99
C GLY A 378 -17.36 13.78 0.52
N LEU A 379 -17.77 12.57 0.13
CA LEU A 379 -18.28 12.22 -1.20
C LEU A 379 -19.80 12.24 -1.27
N GLY A 380 -20.48 12.44 -0.14
CA GLY A 380 -21.92 12.31 -0.05
C GLY A 380 -22.43 10.87 -0.21
N TRP A 381 -21.57 9.88 0.08
CA TRP A 381 -21.94 8.46 0.01
C TRP A 381 -22.51 7.97 1.34
N GLU A 382 -23.42 7.01 1.24
CA GLU A 382 -23.91 6.28 2.41
C GLU A 382 -22.78 5.45 3.03
N PRO A 383 -22.82 5.22 4.35
CA PRO A 383 -21.81 4.41 5.03
C PRO A 383 -21.63 3.02 4.40
N GLU A 384 -20.37 2.58 4.30
CA GLU A 384 -19.96 1.32 3.73
C GLU A 384 -20.29 1.11 2.23
N THR A 385 -20.65 2.17 1.51
CA THR A 385 -20.85 2.12 0.04
C THR A 385 -19.64 1.57 -0.68
N PHE A 386 -18.46 2.10 -0.36
CA PHE A 386 -17.21 1.60 -0.93
C PHE A 386 -16.92 0.16 -0.50
N LEU A 387 -17.11 -0.17 0.78
CA LEU A 387 -16.78 -1.49 1.30
C LEU A 387 -17.64 -2.58 0.63
N ARG A 388 -18.92 -2.28 0.34
CA ARG A 388 -19.82 -3.19 -0.39
C ARG A 388 -19.36 -3.39 -1.83
N ALA A 389 -19.05 -2.30 -2.56
CA ALA A 389 -18.54 -2.37 -3.93
C ALA A 389 -17.20 -3.12 -3.99
N TYR A 390 -16.30 -2.84 -3.05
CA TYR A 390 -14.98 -3.49 -2.99
C TYR A 390 -15.09 -4.99 -2.66
N GLY A 391 -16.02 -5.36 -1.80
CA GLY A 391 -16.30 -6.76 -1.48
C GLY A 391 -16.79 -7.53 -2.71
N ARG A 392 -17.81 -7.00 -3.41
CA ARG A 392 -18.36 -7.61 -4.64
C ARG A 392 -17.30 -7.74 -5.74
N ASN A 393 -16.58 -6.66 -6.03
CA ASN A 393 -15.54 -6.66 -7.05
C ASN A 393 -14.50 -7.75 -6.82
N ARG A 394 -14.11 -7.94 -5.57
CA ARG A 394 -13.18 -9.00 -5.19
C ARG A 394 -13.79 -10.40 -5.38
N ASP A 395 -15.04 -10.59 -4.97
CA ASP A 395 -15.71 -11.88 -5.09
C ASP A 395 -15.90 -12.26 -6.59
N GLU A 396 -16.28 -11.30 -7.44
CA GLU A 396 -16.36 -11.45 -8.90
C GLU A 396 -14.99 -11.75 -9.54
N ALA A 397 -13.94 -11.03 -9.13
CA ALA A 397 -12.59 -11.29 -9.62
C ALA A 397 -12.07 -12.68 -9.23
N ILE A 398 -12.42 -13.17 -8.05
CA ILE A 398 -12.10 -14.54 -7.60
C ILE A 398 -12.84 -15.57 -8.48
N GLU A 399 -14.13 -15.35 -8.75
CA GLU A 399 -14.93 -16.24 -9.60
C GLU A 399 -14.35 -16.32 -11.02
N LEU A 400 -14.03 -15.18 -11.64
CA LEU A 400 -13.37 -15.13 -12.94
C LEU A 400 -12.00 -15.86 -12.93
N GLY A 401 -11.24 -15.73 -11.85
CA GLY A 401 -9.96 -16.42 -11.68
C GLY A 401 -10.13 -17.93 -11.54
N LEU A 402 -11.19 -18.39 -10.90
CA LEU A 402 -11.52 -19.82 -10.78
C LEU A 402 -12.03 -20.39 -12.11
N GLU A 403 -12.87 -19.66 -12.83
CA GLU A 403 -13.34 -20.04 -14.18
C GLU A 403 -12.18 -20.17 -15.18
N ALA A 404 -11.19 -19.28 -15.11
CA ALA A 404 -9.99 -19.36 -15.94
C ALA A 404 -9.07 -20.53 -15.59
N SER A 405 -9.28 -21.21 -14.45
CA SER A 405 -8.49 -22.35 -14.01
C SER A 405 -9.20 -23.68 -14.33
N PRO A 406 -8.71 -24.48 -15.29
CA PRO A 406 -9.32 -25.78 -15.62
C PRO A 406 -9.45 -26.69 -14.38
N ILE A 407 -8.44 -26.67 -13.50
CA ILE A 407 -8.46 -27.48 -12.27
C ILE A 407 -9.60 -27.03 -11.34
N ALA A 408 -9.77 -25.72 -11.15
CA ALA A 408 -10.79 -25.20 -10.26
C ALA A 408 -12.20 -25.50 -10.81
N SER A 409 -12.41 -25.34 -12.12
CA SER A 409 -13.66 -25.66 -12.80
C SER A 409 -14.05 -27.13 -12.63
N HIS A 410 -13.12 -28.06 -12.95
CA HIS A 410 -13.38 -29.51 -12.79
C HIS A 410 -13.51 -29.93 -11.33
N LEU A 411 -12.75 -29.31 -10.43
CA LEU A 411 -12.89 -29.57 -8.99
C LEU A 411 -14.27 -29.13 -8.47
N ARG A 412 -14.76 -27.98 -8.94
CA ARG A 412 -16.11 -27.48 -8.62
C ARG A 412 -17.17 -28.46 -9.11
N THR A 413 -17.10 -28.90 -10.35
CA THR A 413 -18.01 -29.91 -10.92
C THR A 413 -17.96 -31.23 -10.12
N LEU A 414 -16.78 -31.66 -9.72
CA LEU A 414 -16.60 -32.84 -8.88
C LEU A 414 -17.29 -32.67 -7.52
N MET A 415 -17.11 -31.52 -6.88
CA MET A 415 -17.67 -31.21 -5.56
C MET A 415 -19.17 -30.85 -5.61
N ASP A 416 -19.72 -30.53 -6.78
CA ASP A 416 -21.16 -30.40 -6.97
C ASP A 416 -21.86 -31.77 -6.88
N SER A 417 -21.15 -32.84 -7.27
CA SER A 417 -21.63 -34.21 -7.15
C SER A 417 -21.25 -34.89 -5.83
N LEU A 418 -20.19 -34.40 -5.15
CA LEU A 418 -19.63 -34.99 -3.94
C LEU A 418 -19.50 -33.90 -2.87
N SER A 419 -20.19 -34.03 -1.74
CA SER A 419 -20.01 -33.09 -0.62
C SER A 419 -18.66 -33.28 0.12
N PHE A 420 -18.02 -34.42 -0.06
CA PHE A 420 -16.76 -34.80 0.59
C PHE A 420 -15.93 -35.69 -0.31
N TRP A 421 -14.62 -35.46 -0.34
CA TRP A 421 -13.64 -36.31 -0.98
C TRP A 421 -12.37 -36.40 -0.12
N ASN A 422 -11.76 -37.60 -0.05
CA ASN A 422 -10.50 -37.83 0.64
C ASN A 422 -9.67 -38.85 -0.12
N GLY A 423 -8.40 -38.57 -0.37
CA GLY A 423 -7.50 -39.46 -1.10
C GLY A 423 -6.15 -38.83 -1.36
N THR A 424 -5.32 -39.50 -2.16
CA THR A 424 -4.00 -39.01 -2.58
C THR A 424 -4.11 -38.03 -3.73
N ALA A 425 -3.03 -37.24 -3.95
CA ALA A 425 -2.97 -36.35 -5.11
C ALA A 425 -3.01 -37.12 -6.45
N THR A 426 -2.57 -38.36 -6.48
CA THR A 426 -2.64 -39.24 -7.67
C THR A 426 -4.09 -39.58 -7.98
N GLU A 427 -4.82 -40.11 -7.00
CA GLU A 427 -6.24 -40.45 -7.15
C GLU A 427 -7.09 -39.23 -7.53
N LEU A 428 -6.80 -38.07 -6.94
CA LEU A 428 -7.50 -36.84 -7.29
C LEU A 428 -7.22 -36.43 -8.74
N LEU A 429 -5.96 -36.50 -9.19
CA LEU A 429 -5.58 -36.15 -10.57
C LEU A 429 -6.27 -37.07 -11.58
N GLU A 430 -6.31 -38.37 -11.31
CA GLU A 430 -7.02 -39.35 -12.14
C GLU A 430 -8.52 -39.05 -12.18
N LYS A 431 -9.11 -38.76 -11.03
CA LYS A 431 -10.53 -38.42 -10.93
C LYS A 431 -10.88 -37.15 -11.72
N ILE A 432 -10.07 -36.08 -11.61
CA ILE A 432 -10.24 -34.86 -12.38
C ILE A 432 -10.07 -35.15 -13.88
N ARG A 433 -9.03 -35.89 -14.28
CA ARG A 433 -8.80 -36.26 -15.68
C ARG A 433 -9.93 -37.08 -16.30
N SER A 434 -10.59 -37.95 -15.51
CA SER A 434 -11.74 -38.73 -16.02
C SER A 434 -12.96 -37.86 -16.37
N THR A 435 -13.04 -36.62 -15.92
CA THR A 435 -14.12 -35.67 -16.25
C THR A 435 -13.73 -34.73 -17.41
N MET A 436 -12.52 -34.83 -17.94
CA MET A 436 -11.96 -33.94 -18.97
C MET A 436 -11.94 -34.58 -20.34
N THR A 437 -12.05 -33.74 -21.36
CA THR A 437 -11.76 -34.12 -22.76
C THR A 437 -10.26 -34.32 -22.96
N GLU A 438 -9.85 -35.09 -23.98
CA GLU A 438 -8.45 -35.29 -24.31
C GLU A 438 -7.68 -33.96 -24.58
N THR A 439 -8.36 -33.00 -25.16
CA THR A 439 -7.77 -31.67 -25.45
C THR A 439 -7.46 -30.89 -24.16
N GLU A 440 -8.38 -30.93 -23.19
CA GLU A 440 -8.17 -30.29 -21.88
C GLU A 440 -7.05 -30.96 -21.09
N GLN A 441 -6.95 -32.29 -21.14
CA GLN A 441 -5.89 -33.05 -20.46
C GLN A 441 -4.47 -32.71 -20.97
N ARG A 442 -4.36 -32.32 -22.27
CA ARG A 442 -3.10 -31.93 -22.91
C ARG A 442 -2.80 -30.42 -22.79
N ALA A 443 -3.71 -29.63 -22.25
CA ALA A 443 -3.49 -28.21 -22.08
C ALA A 443 -2.29 -27.92 -21.15
N ARG A 444 -1.46 -26.94 -21.51
CA ARG A 444 -0.29 -26.51 -20.70
C ARG A 444 -0.65 -26.06 -19.29
N SER A 445 -1.88 -25.62 -19.07
CA SER A 445 -2.42 -25.20 -17.78
C SER A 445 -2.77 -26.37 -16.85
N MET A 446 -2.79 -27.60 -17.36
CA MET A 446 -3.08 -28.81 -16.59
C MET A 446 -1.83 -29.37 -15.93
N PRO A 447 -1.88 -29.70 -14.62
CA PRO A 447 -0.79 -30.38 -13.95
C PRO A 447 -0.57 -31.77 -14.55
N GLN A 448 0.68 -32.01 -14.89
CA GLN A 448 1.09 -33.29 -15.47
C GLN A 448 1.47 -34.32 -14.38
N SER A 449 1.68 -33.87 -13.14
CA SER A 449 2.07 -34.73 -12.02
C SER A 449 1.23 -34.44 -10.76
N PRO A 450 1.12 -35.43 -9.83
CA PRO A 450 0.45 -35.21 -8.54
C PRO A 450 1.09 -34.11 -7.69
N GLN A 451 2.40 -33.88 -7.82
CA GLN A 451 3.14 -32.84 -7.15
C GLN A 451 2.73 -31.45 -7.67
N GLU A 452 2.55 -31.29 -8.98
CA GLU A 452 2.06 -30.08 -9.60
C GLU A 452 0.61 -29.80 -9.18
N LEU A 453 -0.25 -30.83 -9.19
CA LEU A 453 -1.62 -30.69 -8.68
C LEU A 453 -1.65 -30.18 -7.24
N SER A 454 -0.83 -30.76 -6.36
CA SER A 454 -0.73 -30.33 -4.97
C SER A 454 -0.31 -28.86 -4.84
N LYS A 455 0.65 -28.39 -5.65
CA LYS A 455 1.07 -26.99 -5.71
C LYS A 455 -0.07 -26.08 -6.21
N HIS A 456 -0.80 -26.51 -7.24
CA HIS A 456 -1.96 -25.76 -7.76
C HIS A 456 -3.08 -25.66 -6.72
N LEU A 457 -3.43 -26.75 -6.05
CA LEU A 457 -4.44 -26.76 -4.99
C LEU A 457 -4.06 -25.85 -3.82
N THR A 458 -2.78 -25.85 -3.41
CA THR A 458 -2.30 -24.94 -2.36
C THR A 458 -2.48 -23.48 -2.76
N ARG A 459 -2.25 -23.12 -4.03
CA ARG A 459 -2.45 -21.77 -4.55
C ARG A 459 -3.93 -21.39 -4.67
N LEU A 460 -4.78 -22.34 -5.04
CA LEU A 460 -6.22 -22.16 -5.20
C LEU A 460 -7.00 -22.24 -3.89
N ALA A 461 -6.40 -22.72 -2.80
CA ALA A 461 -7.09 -23.07 -1.56
C ALA A 461 -7.88 -21.91 -0.96
N SER A 462 -7.37 -20.66 -1.04
CA SER A 462 -8.10 -19.49 -0.53
C SER A 462 -9.29 -19.12 -1.42
N ALA A 463 -9.14 -19.22 -2.75
CA ALA A 463 -10.22 -18.98 -3.70
C ALA A 463 -11.32 -20.05 -3.60
N LEU A 464 -10.94 -21.30 -3.52
CA LEU A 464 -11.89 -22.39 -3.34
C LEU A 464 -12.65 -22.26 -2.03
N ARG A 465 -11.99 -21.78 -0.97
CA ARG A 465 -12.65 -21.55 0.33
C ARG A 465 -13.67 -20.42 0.27
N SER A 466 -13.45 -19.36 -0.51
CA SER A 466 -14.43 -18.27 -0.67
C SER A 466 -15.73 -18.73 -1.35
N ILE A 467 -15.66 -19.78 -2.19
CA ILE A 467 -16.84 -20.41 -2.80
C ILE A 467 -17.33 -21.65 -2.02
N GLY A 468 -16.91 -21.80 -0.76
CA GLY A 468 -17.37 -22.88 0.12
C GLY A 468 -16.68 -24.23 -0.08
N ILE A 469 -15.60 -24.33 -0.88
CA ILE A 469 -14.83 -25.55 -1.07
C ILE A 469 -13.54 -25.46 -0.24
N GLU A 470 -13.42 -26.26 0.80
CA GLU A 470 -12.24 -26.31 1.65
C GLU A 470 -11.32 -27.46 1.25
N VAL A 471 -10.04 -27.15 1.03
CA VAL A 471 -9.00 -28.12 0.64
C VAL A 471 -7.93 -28.17 1.73
N ILE A 472 -7.76 -29.34 2.34
CA ILE A 472 -6.80 -29.55 3.44
C ILE A 472 -5.89 -30.72 3.09
N GLY A 473 -4.58 -30.44 3.05
CA GLY A 473 -3.55 -31.47 2.96
C GLY A 473 -3.09 -31.94 4.34
N HIS A 474 -3.07 -33.23 4.60
CA HIS A 474 -2.59 -33.81 5.84
C HIS A 474 -1.75 -35.08 5.60
N ARG A 475 -1.03 -35.53 6.62
CA ARG A 475 -0.33 -36.82 6.59
C ARG A 475 -1.10 -37.85 7.41
N GLN A 476 -1.35 -38.99 6.84
CA GLN A 476 -1.95 -40.11 7.55
C GLN A 476 -0.98 -40.68 8.59
N GLY A 477 -1.44 -40.78 9.84
CA GLY A 477 -0.67 -41.42 10.91
C GLY A 477 -0.37 -42.89 10.59
N GLY A 478 0.85 -43.35 10.86
CA GLY A 478 1.27 -44.73 10.64
C GLY A 478 1.89 -45.01 9.26
N THR A 479 1.29 -44.54 8.17
CA THR A 479 1.83 -44.76 6.80
C THR A 479 2.68 -43.60 6.28
N GLY A 480 2.57 -42.41 6.87
CA GLY A 480 3.21 -41.18 6.41
C GLY A 480 2.69 -40.66 5.05
N GLN A 481 1.68 -41.30 4.47
CA GLN A 481 1.10 -40.93 3.18
C GLN A 481 0.44 -39.55 3.26
N ARG A 482 0.68 -38.72 2.22
CA ARG A 482 0.02 -37.42 2.09
C ARG A 482 -1.37 -37.58 1.50
N LEU A 483 -2.38 -37.17 2.23
CA LEU A 483 -3.77 -37.17 1.80
C LEU A 483 -4.26 -35.72 1.62
N ILE A 484 -5.24 -35.57 0.75
CA ILE A 484 -5.96 -34.33 0.50
C ILE A 484 -7.41 -34.59 0.84
N THR A 485 -7.95 -33.77 1.73
CA THR A 485 -9.38 -33.76 2.06
C THR A 485 -10.01 -32.53 1.42
N ILE A 486 -11.11 -32.73 0.71
CA ILE A 486 -11.88 -31.66 0.08
C ILE A 486 -13.31 -31.77 0.59
N THR A 487 -13.83 -30.66 1.12
CA THR A 487 -15.20 -30.57 1.65
C THR A 487 -15.93 -29.39 1.04
N LYS A 488 -17.15 -29.61 0.60
CA LYS A 488 -18.06 -28.54 0.20
C LYS A 488 -18.92 -28.17 1.40
N ARG A 489 -18.79 -26.92 1.87
CA ARG A 489 -19.70 -26.40 2.89
C ARG A 489 -21.08 -26.22 2.25
N THR A 490 -22.05 -26.97 2.68
CA THR A 490 -23.46 -26.65 2.43
C THR A 490 -23.76 -25.41 3.27
N GLU A 491 -24.26 -24.34 2.68
CA GLU A 491 -24.77 -23.19 3.45
C GLU A 491 -25.88 -23.72 4.38
N SER A 492 -25.53 -23.96 5.63
CA SER A 492 -26.52 -24.06 6.67
C SER A 492 -27.08 -22.66 6.82
N VAL A 493 -28.30 -22.45 6.37
CA VAL A 493 -29.09 -21.27 6.71
C VAL A 493 -29.07 -21.20 8.22
N VAL A 494 -28.21 -20.36 8.77
CA VAL A 494 -28.29 -19.99 10.18
C VAL A 494 -29.56 -19.15 10.29
N THR A 495 -30.66 -19.82 10.56
CA THR A 495 -31.87 -19.16 11.02
C THR A 495 -31.49 -18.51 12.35
N VAL A 496 -31.24 -17.23 12.32
CA VAL A 496 -31.09 -16.42 13.52
C VAL A 496 -32.46 -16.45 14.19
N VAL A 497 -32.61 -17.36 15.11
CA VAL A 497 -33.76 -17.35 16.05
C VAL A 497 -33.49 -16.14 16.94
N THR A 498 -34.06 -15.01 16.58
CA THR A 498 -34.21 -13.88 17.51
C THR A 498 -35.05 -14.37 18.70
N PRO A 499 -34.55 -14.34 19.93
CA PRO A 499 -35.39 -14.60 21.08
C PRO A 499 -36.40 -13.45 21.19
N VAL A 500 -37.65 -13.77 20.94
CA VAL A 500 -38.77 -12.88 21.27
C VAL A 500 -38.84 -12.81 22.79
N THR A 501 -38.25 -11.83 23.39
CA THR A 501 -38.51 -11.44 24.78
C THR A 501 -39.82 -10.67 24.81
N SER A 502 -40.90 -11.37 25.07
CA SER A 502 -42.15 -10.78 25.55
C SER A 502 -41.89 -10.20 26.94
N VAL A 503 -41.96 -8.89 27.06
CA VAL A 503 -42.01 -8.17 28.33
C VAL A 503 -43.44 -8.16 28.79
N PRO A 504 -43.78 -8.67 30.01
CA PRO A 504 -45.00 -8.29 30.68
C PRO A 504 -44.73 -7.02 31.49
N SER A 505 -45.48 -5.98 31.22
CA SER A 505 -45.64 -4.81 32.09
C SER A 505 -46.40 -5.18 33.36
N ALA A 506 -45.87 -4.79 34.52
CA ALA A 506 -46.63 -4.56 35.78
C ALA A 506 -45.74 -3.75 36.73
N ASP A 507 -46.06 -2.63 36.93
CA ASP A 507 -46.60 -1.70 37.94
C ASP A 507 -45.98 -1.77 39.35
N HIS A 508 -45.58 -0.59 39.79
CA HIS A 508 -45.35 -0.01 41.11
C HIS A 508 -45.30 -0.86 42.38
N SER A 509 -44.24 -0.71 43.15
CA SER A 509 -44.26 -0.05 44.48
C SER A 509 -42.94 -0.29 45.23
N LYS A 510 -42.35 0.78 45.76
CA LYS A 510 -41.40 0.74 46.92
C LYS A 510 -42.21 0.39 48.18
N PRO A 511 -41.66 -0.20 49.26
CA PRO A 511 -40.64 0.46 50.07
C PRO A 511 -39.68 -0.43 50.91
N THR A 512 -38.77 0.26 51.55
CA THR A 512 -38.16 0.10 52.91
C THR A 512 -37.03 -0.89 53.13
N GLU A 513 -36.05 -0.28 53.74
CA GLU A 513 -34.85 -0.79 54.40
C GLU A 513 -35.05 -1.95 55.35
N SER A 514 -34.13 -2.87 55.41
CA SER A 514 -33.61 -3.40 56.67
C SER A 514 -32.27 -4.08 56.40
N GLY A 515 -31.32 -3.67 57.18
CA GLY A 515 -29.95 -4.13 57.16
C GLY A 515 -29.77 -5.57 57.63
N VAL A 516 -28.73 -6.17 57.04
CA VAL A 516 -27.99 -7.24 57.73
C VAL A 516 -26.51 -7.01 57.40
N THR A 517 -25.82 -6.64 58.46
CA THR A 517 -24.37 -6.62 58.60
C THR A 517 -23.87 -8.07 58.54
N ALA A 518 -22.99 -8.36 57.59
CA ALA A 518 -22.13 -9.54 57.67
C ALA A 518 -20.67 -9.08 57.57
N MET A 519 -19.97 -9.34 58.64
CA MET A 519 -18.57 -9.11 58.84
C MET A 519 -17.71 -9.76 57.77
N CYS A 520 -16.84 -9.00 57.16
CA CYS A 520 -15.65 -9.52 56.49
C CYS A 520 -14.61 -9.86 57.51
N ASP A 521 -14.24 -11.11 57.57
CA ASP A 521 -13.08 -11.57 58.31
C ASP A 521 -11.80 -11.24 57.55
N LYS A 522 -10.79 -10.86 58.30
CA LYS A 522 -9.51 -10.36 57.91
C LYS A 522 -8.63 -11.48 57.34
N GLY A 523 -7.86 -11.11 56.33
CA GLY A 523 -6.54 -11.65 56.12
C GLY A 523 -6.32 -12.32 54.79
N ASP A 524 -5.91 -11.50 53.83
CA ASP A 524 -4.73 -11.87 53.02
C ASP A 524 -4.16 -10.61 52.38
N THR A 525 -2.96 -10.36 52.77
CA THR A 525 -2.11 -9.23 52.44
C THR A 525 -1.82 -9.19 50.93
N CYS A 526 -2.13 -8.05 50.33
CA CYS A 526 -1.57 -7.67 49.04
C CYS A 526 -0.05 -7.58 49.15
N ASP A 527 0.64 -8.49 48.51
CA ASP A 527 2.09 -8.52 48.47
C ASP A 527 2.58 -7.33 47.61
N THR A 528 3.18 -6.39 48.30
CA THR A 528 3.90 -5.27 47.71
C THR A 528 5.09 -5.82 46.92
N ARG A 529 5.10 -5.58 45.62
CA ARG A 529 6.24 -5.84 44.73
C ARG A 529 7.52 -5.19 45.31
N PRO A 530 8.63 -5.93 45.42
CA PRO A 530 9.94 -5.31 45.59
C PRO A 530 10.31 -4.61 44.28
N GLN A 531 10.63 -3.34 44.33
CA GLN A 531 11.30 -2.62 43.27
C GLN A 531 12.67 -3.27 42.99
N GLY A 532 12.89 -3.71 41.74
CA GLY A 532 14.21 -3.95 41.22
C GLY A 532 14.56 -5.37 40.75
N GLN A 533 13.71 -6.02 39.97
CA GLN A 533 14.19 -7.06 39.05
C GLN A 533 13.58 -6.84 37.65
N PRO A 534 14.41 -6.92 36.59
CA PRO A 534 13.88 -6.84 35.24
C PRO A 534 12.99 -8.06 34.96
N ASP A 535 11.79 -7.78 34.49
CA ASP A 535 10.81 -8.76 34.09
C ASP A 535 11.46 -9.73 33.08
N GLN A 536 11.65 -10.98 33.49
CA GLN A 536 12.16 -12.01 32.59
C GLN A 536 11.10 -12.28 31.55
N GLY A 537 11.29 -11.69 30.37
CA GLY A 537 10.45 -11.88 29.20
C GLY A 537 10.31 -13.36 28.86
N TYR A 538 9.09 -13.83 28.74
CA TYR A 538 8.78 -15.19 28.34
C TYR A 538 9.19 -15.42 26.87
N PRO A 539 9.71 -16.61 26.53
CA PRO A 539 10.16 -16.90 25.16
C PRO A 539 8.98 -16.87 24.19
N LEU A 540 9.19 -16.10 23.17
CA LEU A 540 8.29 -15.96 22.04
C LEU A 540 8.31 -17.13 21.10
N GLN A 541 7.16 -17.68 20.90
CA GLN A 541 6.81 -18.29 19.64
C GLN A 541 5.56 -17.58 19.11
N ILE A 542 5.68 -16.82 18.02
CA ILE A 542 4.53 -16.17 17.37
C ILE A 542 3.59 -17.24 16.76
N GLU A 543 4.10 -18.40 16.42
CA GLU A 543 3.32 -19.63 16.28
C GLU A 543 2.74 -20.11 17.62
N GLY A 544 3.09 -19.47 18.70
CA GLY A 544 2.80 -19.81 20.10
C GLY A 544 1.41 -19.46 20.60
N LEU A 545 0.48 -19.00 19.79
CA LEU A 545 -0.94 -19.10 20.10
C LEU A 545 -1.33 -20.56 20.40
N GLY A 546 -0.55 -21.53 19.98
CA GLY A 546 -0.71 -22.94 20.32
C GLY A 546 -0.43 -23.30 21.80
N ARG A 547 0.18 -22.42 22.59
CA ARG A 547 0.37 -22.59 24.05
C ARG A 547 -0.63 -21.83 24.89
N LEU A 548 -1.54 -21.06 24.29
CA LEU A 548 -2.67 -20.47 24.99
C LEU A 548 -3.65 -21.58 25.40
N ARG A 549 -3.88 -21.73 26.70
CA ARG A 549 -4.92 -22.62 27.22
C ARG A 549 -6.21 -21.85 27.39
N ARG A 550 -7.31 -22.47 26.98
CA ARG A 550 -8.64 -21.94 27.23
C ARG A 550 -9.02 -22.29 28.67
N GLU A 551 -9.30 -21.29 29.47
CA GLU A 551 -9.72 -21.44 30.87
C GLU A 551 -11.12 -20.83 31.07
N ALA A 552 -11.65 -20.96 32.27
CA ALA A 552 -12.90 -20.27 32.63
C ALA A 552 -12.71 -18.76 32.50
N VAL A 553 -13.78 -18.05 32.08
CA VAL A 553 -13.72 -16.59 31.87
C VAL A 553 -13.26 -15.89 33.16
N GLY A 554 -12.27 -15.04 33.02
CA GLY A 554 -11.69 -14.24 34.10
C GLY A 554 -11.10 -12.94 33.56
N ARG A 555 -10.46 -12.15 34.40
CA ARG A 555 -9.85 -10.88 33.97
C ARG A 555 -8.42 -11.05 33.52
N CYS A 556 -8.01 -10.31 32.50
CA CYS A 556 -6.62 -10.20 32.05
C CYS A 556 -5.78 -9.53 33.13
N THR A 557 -4.61 -10.07 33.41
CA THR A 557 -3.71 -9.54 34.44
C THR A 557 -3.14 -8.16 34.12
N ASP A 558 -3.07 -7.83 32.83
CA ASP A 558 -2.40 -6.60 32.36
C ASP A 558 -3.37 -5.43 32.13
N CYS A 559 -4.67 -5.70 31.81
CA CYS A 559 -5.64 -4.62 31.49
C CYS A 559 -7.03 -4.85 32.08
N GLU A 560 -7.21 -5.87 32.90
CA GLU A 560 -8.49 -6.24 33.56
C GLU A 560 -9.64 -6.62 32.61
N GLU A 561 -9.43 -6.70 31.29
CA GLU A 561 -10.43 -7.17 30.35
C GLU A 561 -10.82 -8.64 30.60
N LEU A 562 -12.09 -8.97 30.36
CA LEU A 562 -12.55 -10.37 30.47
C LEU A 562 -11.89 -11.21 29.37
N THR A 563 -11.26 -12.32 29.75
CA THR A 563 -10.58 -13.24 28.85
C THR A 563 -10.78 -14.69 29.27
N SER A 564 -10.77 -15.59 28.30
CA SER A 564 -10.80 -17.05 28.51
C SER A 564 -9.47 -17.72 28.16
N PHE A 565 -8.40 -16.94 27.97
CA PHE A 565 -7.12 -17.48 27.59
C PHE A 565 -6.06 -17.24 28.67
N ALA A 566 -5.18 -18.22 28.84
CA ALA A 566 -3.99 -18.11 29.69
C ALA A 566 -2.74 -18.42 28.86
N TYR A 567 -1.70 -17.60 29.05
CA TYR A 567 -0.38 -17.81 28.48
C TYR A 567 0.63 -18.09 29.61
N ASN A 568 1.24 -19.28 29.60
CA ASN A 568 2.11 -19.77 30.68
C ASN A 568 1.49 -19.64 32.09
N GLY A 569 0.18 -19.94 32.22
CA GLY A 569 -0.54 -19.87 33.49
C GLY A 569 -1.02 -18.49 33.93
N VAL A 570 -0.76 -17.43 33.12
CA VAL A 570 -1.21 -16.06 33.39
C VAL A 570 -2.34 -15.71 32.42
N ARG A 571 -3.45 -15.20 32.91
CA ARG A 571 -4.58 -14.78 32.09
C ARG A 571 -4.24 -13.54 31.27
N VAL A 572 -4.45 -13.61 29.96
CA VAL A 572 -4.12 -12.53 29.03
C VAL A 572 -5.23 -12.37 27.98
N CYS A 573 -5.58 -11.12 27.64
CA CYS A 573 -6.41 -10.83 26.48
C CYS A 573 -5.60 -10.96 25.19
N GLY A 574 -6.29 -11.00 24.03
CA GLY A 574 -5.64 -11.19 22.74
C GLY A 574 -4.55 -10.14 22.41
N THR A 575 -4.73 -8.90 22.86
CA THR A 575 -3.76 -7.81 22.70
C THR A 575 -2.49 -8.05 23.51
N HIS A 576 -2.62 -8.38 24.78
CA HIS A 576 -1.47 -8.62 25.66
C HIS A 576 -0.79 -9.97 25.37
N ALA A 577 -1.52 -10.97 24.88
CA ALA A 577 -0.90 -12.19 24.35
C ALA A 577 0.03 -11.89 23.17
N ARG A 578 -0.36 -10.99 22.25
CA ARG A 578 0.49 -10.56 21.12
C ARG A 578 1.68 -9.72 21.58
N LEU A 579 1.49 -8.79 22.51
CA LEU A 579 2.57 -7.98 23.08
C LEU A 579 3.59 -8.86 23.82
N ARG A 580 3.13 -9.76 24.68
CA ARG A 580 3.99 -10.73 25.37
C ARG A 580 4.67 -11.67 24.39
N ALA A 581 4.03 -11.93 23.23
CA ALA A 581 4.61 -12.66 22.14
C ALA A 581 5.63 -11.85 21.29
N GLN A 582 5.73 -10.57 21.35
CA GLN A 582 6.69 -9.73 20.59
C GLN A 582 8.00 -9.41 21.34
N VAL A 583 8.11 -9.72 22.61
CA VAL A 583 9.37 -9.53 23.38
C VAL A 583 10.32 -10.71 23.09
N ARG A 584 11.35 -10.52 22.31
CA ARG A 584 12.38 -11.55 22.02
C ARG A 584 13.28 -11.78 23.23
N PRO A 585 13.64 -13.01 23.54
CA PRO A 585 14.71 -13.28 24.46
C PRO A 585 16.03 -13.29 23.69
N ASP A 586 16.64 -12.14 23.47
CA ASP A 586 18.07 -12.08 23.22
C ASP A 586 18.71 -11.58 24.50
N GLN A 587 19.06 -12.52 25.35
CA GLN A 587 20.20 -12.51 26.26
C GLN A 587 20.06 -13.67 27.24
N GLN A 588 20.45 -14.85 26.80
CA GLN A 588 21.01 -15.85 27.69
C GLN A 588 22.42 -16.15 27.19
N LYS A 589 23.38 -15.49 27.77
CA LYS A 589 24.68 -16.01 28.18
C LYS A 589 25.07 -15.34 29.49
#